data_2c5ec1c3b00e1bd99ac688693d448bbd
#
_entry.id   2c5ec1c3b00e1bd99ac688693d448bbd
#
_cell.length_a   1.000
_cell.length_b   1.000
_cell.length_c   1.000
_cell.angle_alpha   90.00
_cell.angle_beta   90.00
_cell.angle_gamma   90.00
#
_symmetry.space_group_name_H-M   'P 1'
#
loop_
_entity.id
_entity.type
_entity.pdbx_description
1 polymer ?
#
loop_
_entity_poly.entity_id
_entity_poly.type
_entity_poly.pdbx_seq_one_letter_code
_entity_poly.pdbx_strand_id
1 'polypeptide(L)'
;DMLEISPEFLHSILYQKKSYETFFIQKKSGGSREIKSPNNNLKIIQKKLAYILSLNYKMHKSSFGFIKNKSIIDNAKQHTNKTWVFNFDLKDYFHQFNQGRVIGFFRKYYKFNNVVAGVLTEICCYENTLPQGAPTSPILSNILSFELDREFQKECKKSNCTYSRYVDDVSISTNKFYFPKKIAYKDAQEEITLGEISKKILDKTGFEVNQSKVCLRHKTQHQYVTGLVVNEGVNVSRKYIKRIRAALNNLRTNNETNGKEKFFIELSKHSRNSSQQFDMYSILKGQIHFVGQVKGKDNQVFRKLATSFNQLDLPVSIKPISILSSTEKKRCQNTYIVEVGYENDEGIQCFTGSAFYMKGVGIVSAAHTFRGYYRCIKEAVNPYLYLINENKPTEKIEITKKHIDYDLDIAIFDIDSSEDTANWGFEYSNSIFEGQSCVLLGYPKHTDGNNLNTEVGRITQKLKQKHPNKFNKKMSDLGVEQTRYKISSDIYAGNSGGPVLNNDERVIAIAVKGFGDNGTEVNTVVPVSDIFSYMI
;
A
#
# COMPACT_ATOMS: atom_id res chain seq x y z
N ASP A 1 -25.17 26.22 13.03
CA ASP A 1 -24.53 26.30 11.68
C ASP A 1 -23.34 25.32 11.51
N MET A 2 -22.39 25.24 12.47
CA MET A 2 -21.20 24.39 12.35
C MET A 2 -21.52 22.88 12.15
N LEU A 3 -22.57 22.38 12.76
CA LEU A 3 -22.98 20.98 12.65
C LEU A 3 -24.10 20.75 11.60
N GLU A 4 -24.66 21.83 11.03
CA GLU A 4 -25.75 21.79 10.03
C GLU A 4 -26.99 21.02 10.53
N ILE A 5 -27.37 21.27 11.77
CA ILE A 5 -28.54 20.66 12.43
C ILE A 5 -29.30 21.74 13.22
N SER A 6 -30.63 21.58 13.33
CA SER A 6 -31.43 22.50 14.13
C SER A 6 -31.19 22.27 15.63
N PRO A 7 -31.32 23.32 16.47
CA PRO A 7 -31.21 23.21 17.92
C PRO A 7 -32.21 22.21 18.50
N GLU A 8 -33.44 22.17 18.00
CA GLU A 8 -34.51 21.27 18.46
C GLU A 8 -34.17 19.80 18.19
N PHE A 9 -33.63 19.52 16.99
CA PHE A 9 -33.19 18.17 16.64
C PHE A 9 -31.97 17.73 17.46
N LEU A 10 -31.01 18.64 17.68
CA LEU A 10 -29.88 18.36 18.55
C LEU A 10 -30.33 18.05 19.99
N HIS A 11 -31.25 18.87 20.54
CA HIS A 11 -31.80 18.65 21.86
C HIS A 11 -32.53 17.30 21.95
N SER A 12 -33.35 16.94 20.96
CA SER A 12 -34.02 15.64 20.94
C SER A 12 -33.06 14.46 20.96
N ILE A 13 -31.89 14.55 20.31
CA ILE A 13 -30.87 13.49 20.26
C ILE A 13 -30.11 13.39 21.59
N LEU A 14 -29.71 14.51 22.17
CA LEU A 14 -28.90 14.51 23.41
C LEU A 14 -29.69 14.00 24.63
N TYR A 15 -30.97 14.31 24.69
CA TYR A 15 -31.82 13.96 25.84
C TYR A 15 -32.72 12.73 25.61
N GLN A 16 -32.50 11.97 24.54
CA GLN A 16 -33.14 10.67 24.33
C GLN A 16 -32.66 9.64 25.37
N LYS A 17 -33.59 8.81 25.89
CA LYS A 17 -33.32 7.79 26.92
C LYS A 17 -32.29 6.71 26.56
N LYS A 18 -31.95 6.50 25.28
CA LYS A 18 -30.95 5.52 24.79
C LYS A 18 -30.07 6.13 23.71
N SER A 19 -29.17 7.02 24.08
CA SER A 19 -28.18 7.58 23.17
C SER A 19 -26.99 6.64 22.89
N TYR A 20 -26.74 5.64 23.74
CA TYR A 20 -25.67 4.66 23.62
C TYR A 20 -26.15 3.23 23.83
N GLU A 21 -25.54 2.30 23.08
CA GLU A 21 -25.64 0.86 23.27
C GLU A 21 -24.34 0.35 23.86
N THR A 22 -24.42 -0.47 24.91
CA THR A 22 -23.25 -1.06 25.57
C THR A 22 -23.12 -2.52 25.18
N PHE A 23 -21.92 -2.92 24.73
CA PHE A 23 -21.58 -4.32 24.51
C PHE A 23 -20.13 -4.61 24.94
N PHE A 24 -19.82 -5.88 25.14
CA PHE A 24 -18.53 -6.32 25.66
C PHE A 24 -17.73 -7.07 24.61
N ILE A 25 -16.42 -6.75 24.52
CA ILE A 25 -15.47 -7.45 23.67
C ILE A 25 -14.41 -8.10 24.56
N GLN A 26 -14.14 -9.39 24.40
CA GLN A 26 -13.09 -10.07 25.17
C GLN A 26 -11.69 -9.54 24.84
N LYS A 27 -10.87 -9.31 25.88
CA LYS A 27 -9.46 -8.91 25.73
C LYS A 27 -8.59 -10.15 25.48
N LYS A 28 -7.50 -10.00 24.71
CA LYS A 28 -6.51 -11.09 24.49
C LYS A 28 -5.82 -11.55 25.79
N SER A 29 -5.72 -10.67 26.79
CA SER A 29 -5.12 -10.92 28.10
C SER A 29 -6.10 -11.50 29.12
N GLY A 30 -7.32 -11.86 28.70
CA GLY A 30 -8.41 -12.21 29.61
C GLY A 30 -9.22 -10.98 30.04
N GLY A 31 -10.44 -11.21 30.53
CA GLY A 31 -11.40 -10.16 30.86
C GLY A 31 -12.12 -9.56 29.66
N SER A 32 -13.00 -8.59 29.89
CA SER A 32 -13.80 -7.93 28.88
C SER A 32 -13.46 -6.44 28.75
N ARG A 33 -13.76 -5.88 27.58
CA ARG A 33 -13.69 -4.45 27.28
C ARG A 33 -15.09 -3.96 26.99
N GLU A 34 -15.55 -3.01 27.76
CA GLU A 34 -16.83 -2.37 27.54
C GLU A 34 -16.72 -1.38 26.38
N ILE A 35 -17.63 -1.50 25.42
CA ILE A 35 -17.75 -0.59 24.28
C ILE A 35 -19.10 0.09 24.34
N LYS A 36 -19.11 1.40 24.30
CA LYS A 36 -20.29 2.25 24.31
C LYS A 36 -20.44 2.88 22.92
N SER A 37 -21.33 2.32 22.12
CA SER A 37 -21.59 2.78 20.75
C SER A 37 -22.73 3.79 20.74
N PRO A 38 -22.55 5.01 20.22
CA PRO A 38 -23.64 5.95 20.08
C PRO A 38 -24.67 5.45 19.05
N ASN A 39 -25.95 5.82 19.22
CA ASN A 39 -26.98 5.58 18.22
C ASN A 39 -26.65 6.29 16.90
N ASN A 40 -27.34 5.94 15.81
CA ASN A 40 -27.00 6.44 14.48
C ASN A 40 -27.02 7.96 14.35
N ASN A 41 -27.98 8.63 14.96
CA ASN A 41 -28.11 10.10 14.88
C ASN A 41 -26.95 10.79 15.61
N LEU A 42 -26.68 10.41 16.86
CA LEU A 42 -25.54 10.94 17.63
C LEU A 42 -24.20 10.62 16.95
N LYS A 43 -24.07 9.41 16.37
CA LYS A 43 -22.87 8.98 15.65
C LYS A 43 -22.56 9.86 14.42
N ILE A 44 -23.59 10.30 13.70
CA ILE A 44 -23.43 11.22 12.56
C ILE A 44 -22.90 12.58 13.05
N ILE A 45 -23.51 13.12 14.11
CA ILE A 45 -23.08 14.39 14.70
C ILE A 45 -21.63 14.32 15.20
N GLN A 46 -21.30 13.24 15.91
CA GLN A 46 -19.95 13.02 16.40
C GLN A 46 -18.92 12.86 15.28
N LYS A 47 -19.28 12.23 14.14
CA LYS A 47 -18.41 12.16 12.96
C LYS A 47 -18.16 13.54 12.35
N LYS A 48 -19.21 14.39 12.19
CA LYS A 48 -19.05 15.77 11.72
C LYS A 48 -18.13 16.56 12.65
N LEU A 49 -18.38 16.50 13.97
CA LEU A 49 -17.55 17.21 14.95
C LEU A 49 -16.11 16.70 14.94
N ALA A 50 -15.88 15.39 14.88
CA ALA A 50 -14.54 14.82 14.80
C ALA A 50 -13.79 15.27 13.54
N TYR A 51 -14.49 15.35 12.41
CA TYR A 51 -13.92 15.89 11.17
C TYR A 51 -13.50 17.35 11.33
N ILE A 52 -14.37 18.22 11.84
CA ILE A 52 -14.07 19.64 12.08
C ILE A 52 -12.87 19.80 13.02
N LEU A 53 -12.83 19.06 14.13
CA LEU A 53 -11.70 19.06 15.04
C LEU A 53 -10.40 18.63 14.35
N SER A 54 -10.46 17.66 13.42
CA SER A 54 -9.29 17.17 12.68
C SER A 54 -8.71 18.20 11.72
N LEU A 55 -9.53 19.10 11.18
CA LEU A 55 -9.10 20.18 10.31
C LEU A 55 -8.44 21.33 11.08
N ASN A 56 -8.89 21.58 12.30
CA ASN A 56 -8.54 22.77 13.06
C ASN A 56 -7.47 22.52 14.15
N TYR A 57 -7.11 21.26 14.41
CA TYR A 57 -6.16 20.94 15.48
C TYR A 57 -4.94 20.19 14.98
N LYS A 58 -3.75 20.76 15.21
CA LYS A 58 -2.48 20.11 14.86
C LYS A 58 -2.04 19.15 15.96
N MET A 59 -2.06 17.86 15.66
CA MET A 59 -1.65 16.80 16.58
C MET A 59 -0.16 16.87 16.94
N HIS A 60 0.19 16.42 18.15
CA HIS A 60 1.58 16.36 18.57
C HIS A 60 2.37 15.38 17.68
N LYS A 61 3.60 15.75 17.29
CA LYS A 61 4.43 14.98 16.37
C LYS A 61 4.75 13.56 16.86
N SER A 62 4.85 13.38 18.19
CA SER A 62 5.13 12.08 18.82
C SER A 62 3.88 11.22 19.04
N SER A 63 2.68 11.70 18.70
CA SER A 63 1.46 10.90 18.70
C SER A 63 1.31 10.20 17.35
N PHE A 64 0.99 8.90 17.36
CA PHE A 64 0.85 8.07 16.16
C PHE A 64 -0.52 7.40 16.02
N GLY A 65 -1.20 7.11 17.14
CA GLY A 65 -2.53 6.50 17.12
C GLY A 65 -3.63 7.47 16.66
N PHE A 66 -4.60 6.97 15.90
CA PHE A 66 -5.76 7.73 15.39
C PHE A 66 -5.40 8.95 14.52
N ILE A 67 -4.26 8.94 13.87
CA ILE A 67 -3.79 10.03 13.00
C ILE A 67 -3.73 9.50 11.56
N LYS A 68 -4.34 10.25 10.63
CA LYS A 68 -4.32 9.92 9.20
C LYS A 68 -2.86 9.79 8.71
N ASN A 69 -2.59 8.78 7.89
CA ASN A 69 -1.27 8.49 7.33
C ASN A 69 -0.18 8.12 8.36
N LYS A 70 -0.55 7.79 9.60
CA LYS A 70 0.34 7.20 10.60
C LYS A 70 -0.15 5.81 10.99
N SER A 71 0.78 4.90 11.22
CA SER A 71 0.51 3.50 11.55
C SER A 71 1.34 3.02 12.75
N ILE A 72 1.04 1.81 13.22
CA ILE A 72 1.88 1.11 14.22
C ILE A 72 3.31 0.90 13.72
N ILE A 73 3.50 0.76 12.39
CA ILE A 73 4.81 0.60 11.77
C ILE A 73 5.62 1.89 11.90
N ASP A 74 4.99 3.05 11.63
CA ASP A 74 5.66 4.35 11.74
C ASP A 74 6.02 4.68 13.18
N ASN A 75 5.18 4.29 14.14
CA ASN A 75 5.50 4.36 15.56
C ASN A 75 6.71 3.48 15.91
N ALA A 76 6.69 2.23 15.50
CA ALA A 76 7.76 1.26 15.76
C ALA A 76 9.10 1.68 15.12
N LYS A 77 9.10 2.28 13.93
CA LYS A 77 10.30 2.80 13.24
C LYS A 77 11.09 3.81 14.09
N GLN A 78 10.43 4.56 14.98
CA GLN A 78 11.10 5.52 15.86
C GLN A 78 12.04 4.84 16.88
N HIS A 79 11.82 3.56 17.15
CA HIS A 79 12.46 2.80 18.22
C HIS A 79 13.31 1.63 17.73
N THR A 80 13.63 1.57 16.43
CA THR A 80 14.51 0.54 15.87
C THR A 80 15.98 0.78 16.25
N ASN A 81 16.75 -0.31 16.37
CA ASN A 81 18.20 -0.27 16.66
C ASN A 81 18.53 0.50 17.94
N LYS A 82 17.73 0.33 19.00
CA LYS A 82 17.96 0.99 20.29
C LYS A 82 18.56 0.02 21.31
N THR A 83 19.49 0.53 22.14
CA THR A 83 20.06 -0.23 23.25
C THR A 83 18.99 -0.58 24.28
N TRP A 84 18.08 0.35 24.57
CA TRP A 84 17.00 0.19 25.52
C TRP A 84 15.66 0.65 24.93
N VAL A 85 14.61 -0.12 25.21
CA VAL A 85 13.23 0.25 24.94
C VAL A 85 12.42 0.08 26.23
N PHE A 86 11.77 1.15 26.64
CA PHE A 86 10.87 1.24 27.79
C PHE A 86 9.45 1.45 27.30
N ASN A 87 8.52 0.64 27.76
CA ASN A 87 7.11 0.73 27.41
C ASN A 87 6.25 0.74 28.67
N PHE A 88 5.15 1.48 28.59
CA PHE A 88 4.07 1.42 29.57
C PHE A 88 2.75 1.82 28.93
N ASP A 89 1.64 1.31 29.48
CA ASP A 89 0.27 1.63 29.07
C ASP A 89 -0.35 2.61 30.07
N LEU A 90 -1.12 3.57 29.56
CA LEU A 90 -2.02 4.40 30.37
C LEU A 90 -3.26 3.57 30.74
N LYS A 91 -3.56 3.49 32.03
CA LYS A 91 -4.67 2.70 32.57
C LYS A 91 -6.00 3.32 32.15
N ASP A 92 -6.94 2.51 31.66
CA ASP A 92 -8.30 2.92 31.29
C ASP A 92 -8.37 4.26 30.54
N TYR A 93 -7.51 4.41 29.54
CA TYR A 93 -7.13 5.65 28.87
C TYR A 93 -8.30 6.60 28.57
N PHE A 94 -9.39 6.11 27.94
CA PHE A 94 -10.52 6.97 27.59
C PHE A 94 -11.29 7.49 28.81
N HIS A 95 -11.37 6.70 29.89
CA HIS A 95 -12.05 7.08 31.12
C HIS A 95 -11.28 8.13 31.94
N GLN A 96 -9.99 8.33 31.67
CA GLN A 96 -9.21 9.40 32.33
C GLN A 96 -9.51 10.79 31.77
N PHE A 97 -10.26 10.88 30.68
CA PHE A 97 -10.72 12.15 30.12
C PHE A 97 -12.12 12.46 30.62
N ASN A 98 -12.22 13.09 31.79
CA ASN A 98 -13.49 13.50 32.33
C ASN A 98 -14.10 14.71 31.58
N GLN A 99 -15.40 14.92 31.81
CA GLN A 99 -16.17 16.00 31.18
C GLN A 99 -15.55 17.38 31.43
N GLY A 100 -14.96 17.61 32.63
CA GLY A 100 -14.29 18.88 32.96
C GLY A 100 -13.07 19.17 32.07
N ARG A 101 -12.32 18.16 31.64
CA ARG A 101 -11.21 18.32 30.71
C ARG A 101 -11.72 18.67 29.30
N VAL A 102 -12.82 18.07 28.88
CA VAL A 102 -13.41 18.31 27.54
C VAL A 102 -14.02 19.71 27.46
N ILE A 103 -14.82 20.13 28.44
CA ILE A 103 -15.39 21.48 28.47
C ILE A 103 -14.29 22.54 28.59
N GLY A 104 -13.25 22.26 29.40
CA GLY A 104 -12.07 23.13 29.52
C GLY A 104 -11.34 23.32 28.19
N PHE A 105 -11.25 22.29 27.36
CA PHE A 105 -10.69 22.40 26.01
C PHE A 105 -11.52 23.32 25.13
N PHE A 106 -12.83 23.12 25.03
CA PHE A 106 -13.69 23.96 24.20
C PHE A 106 -13.70 25.43 24.65
N ARG A 107 -13.67 25.68 25.93
CA ARG A 107 -13.59 27.05 26.49
C ARG A 107 -12.24 27.71 26.30
N LYS A 108 -11.16 27.02 26.58
CA LYS A 108 -9.81 27.61 26.58
C LYS A 108 -9.21 27.72 25.19
N TYR A 109 -9.39 26.71 24.35
CA TYR A 109 -8.79 26.64 23.02
C TYR A 109 -9.66 27.36 21.97
N TYR A 110 -10.96 27.02 21.91
CA TYR A 110 -11.87 27.65 20.93
C TYR A 110 -12.52 28.94 21.44
N LYS A 111 -12.36 29.28 22.70
CA LYS A 111 -12.97 30.47 23.33
C LYS A 111 -14.51 30.47 23.28
N PHE A 112 -15.13 29.30 23.21
CA PHE A 112 -16.57 29.19 23.26
C PHE A 112 -17.12 29.60 24.63
N ASN A 113 -18.32 30.17 24.65
CA ASN A 113 -19.06 30.45 25.88
C ASN A 113 -19.46 29.13 26.60
N ASN A 114 -19.92 29.25 27.83
CA ASN A 114 -20.25 28.10 28.67
C ASN A 114 -21.35 27.20 28.06
N VAL A 115 -22.36 27.81 27.40
CA VAL A 115 -23.48 27.08 26.82
C VAL A 115 -23.01 26.22 25.65
N VAL A 116 -22.32 26.82 24.69
CA VAL A 116 -21.79 26.11 23.51
C VAL A 116 -20.79 25.05 23.92
N ALA A 117 -19.85 25.37 24.82
CA ALA A 117 -18.87 24.41 25.31
C ALA A 117 -19.55 23.24 26.05
N GLY A 118 -20.62 23.51 26.80
CA GLY A 118 -21.46 22.50 27.47
C GLY A 118 -22.10 21.53 26.47
N VAL A 119 -22.81 22.07 25.48
CA VAL A 119 -23.47 21.26 24.43
C VAL A 119 -22.46 20.40 23.66
N LEU A 120 -21.31 20.96 23.24
CA LEU A 120 -20.26 20.19 22.58
C LEU A 120 -19.68 19.09 23.46
N THR A 121 -19.61 19.33 24.76
CA THR A 121 -19.15 18.35 25.73
C THR A 121 -20.15 17.21 25.90
N GLU A 122 -21.45 17.51 25.95
CA GLU A 122 -22.53 16.51 26.00
C GLU A 122 -22.53 15.63 24.74
N ILE A 123 -22.27 16.20 23.57
CA ILE A 123 -22.10 15.42 22.33
C ILE A 123 -20.96 14.41 22.45
N CYS A 124 -19.86 14.77 23.13
CA CYS A 124 -18.63 13.99 23.15
C CYS A 124 -18.51 13.02 24.32
N CYS A 125 -19.16 13.29 25.45
CA CYS A 125 -19.03 12.54 26.69
C CYS A 125 -20.27 11.67 26.94
N TYR A 126 -20.05 10.58 27.64
CA TYR A 126 -21.10 9.72 28.19
C TYR A 126 -20.64 9.26 29.58
N GLU A 127 -21.56 9.30 30.57
CA GLU A 127 -21.22 8.99 31.96
C GLU A 127 -19.95 9.74 32.45
N ASN A 128 -19.94 11.04 32.21
CA ASN A 128 -18.87 11.98 32.60
C ASN A 128 -17.48 11.74 32.00
N THR A 129 -17.32 10.84 31.04
CA THR A 129 -16.02 10.51 30.40
C THR A 129 -16.12 10.40 28.89
N LEU A 130 -14.97 10.30 28.20
CA LEU A 130 -14.96 9.95 26.79
C LEU A 130 -15.31 8.46 26.61
N PRO A 131 -16.42 8.12 25.93
CA PRO A 131 -16.83 6.73 25.76
C PRO A 131 -15.93 6.00 24.77
N GLN A 132 -15.59 4.75 25.10
CA GLN A 132 -14.86 3.88 24.20
C GLN A 132 -15.81 3.33 23.11
N GLY A 133 -15.83 3.97 21.93
CA GLY A 133 -16.70 3.61 20.79
C GLY A 133 -17.30 4.83 20.10
N ALA A 134 -17.23 6.02 20.68
CA ALA A 134 -17.69 7.25 20.04
C ALA A 134 -16.69 7.78 19.00
N PRO A 135 -17.16 8.28 17.85
CA PRO A 135 -16.30 8.85 16.81
C PRO A 135 -15.42 10.03 17.26
N THR A 136 -15.85 10.80 18.25
CA THR A 136 -15.10 11.95 18.80
C THR A 136 -13.99 11.56 19.76
N SER A 137 -14.11 10.40 20.44
CA SER A 137 -13.15 9.99 21.47
C SER A 137 -11.71 9.86 20.97
N PRO A 138 -11.42 9.30 19.79
CA PRO A 138 -10.05 9.18 19.28
C PRO A 138 -9.34 10.52 19.10
N ILE A 139 -10.02 11.50 18.50
CA ILE A 139 -9.40 12.80 18.25
C ILE A 139 -9.26 13.62 19.54
N LEU A 140 -10.31 13.64 20.39
CA LEU A 140 -10.26 14.36 21.67
C LEU A 140 -9.21 13.78 22.61
N SER A 141 -9.06 12.45 22.67
CA SER A 141 -8.03 11.83 23.50
C SER A 141 -6.63 12.27 23.09
N ASN A 142 -6.34 12.41 21.79
CA ASN A 142 -5.06 12.94 21.32
C ASN A 142 -4.87 14.42 21.66
N ILE A 143 -5.92 15.23 21.50
CA ILE A 143 -5.89 16.66 21.84
C ILE A 143 -5.61 16.85 23.34
N LEU A 144 -6.35 16.14 24.17
CA LEU A 144 -6.24 16.25 25.63
C LEU A 144 -4.96 15.63 26.22
N SER A 145 -4.29 14.76 25.45
CA SER A 145 -2.96 14.21 25.79
C SER A 145 -1.80 15.09 25.30
N PHE A 146 -2.06 16.23 24.67
CA PHE A 146 -0.99 17.06 24.11
C PHE A 146 0.02 17.52 25.16
N GLU A 147 -0.43 17.85 26.37
CA GLU A 147 0.46 18.28 27.44
C GLU A 147 1.35 17.12 27.94
N LEU A 148 0.80 15.91 28.05
CA LEU A 148 1.55 14.70 28.35
C LEU A 148 2.67 14.48 27.30
N ASP A 149 2.30 14.52 26.02
CA ASP A 149 3.25 14.33 24.92
C ASP A 149 4.34 15.41 24.91
N ARG A 150 3.98 16.66 25.19
CA ARG A 150 4.91 17.79 25.25
C ARG A 150 5.92 17.63 26.38
N GLU A 151 5.47 17.31 27.58
CA GLU A 151 6.34 17.18 28.76
C GLU A 151 7.28 15.97 28.60
N PHE A 152 6.76 14.79 28.22
CA PHE A 152 7.61 13.63 27.96
C PHE A 152 8.61 13.89 26.82
N GLN A 153 8.19 14.50 25.70
CA GLN A 153 9.09 14.82 24.60
C GLN A 153 10.22 15.76 25.03
N LYS A 154 9.91 16.77 25.88
CA LYS A 154 10.89 17.71 26.44
C LYS A 154 11.92 16.99 27.30
N GLU A 155 11.50 16.17 28.23
CA GLU A 155 12.39 15.47 29.15
C GLU A 155 13.16 14.32 28.48
N CYS A 156 12.54 13.63 27.53
CA CYS A 156 13.21 12.64 26.71
C CYS A 156 14.31 13.27 25.86
N LYS A 157 14.07 14.44 25.24
CA LYS A 157 15.10 15.16 24.49
C LYS A 157 16.30 15.53 25.35
N LYS A 158 16.09 16.04 26.56
CA LYS A 158 17.18 16.34 27.52
C LYS A 158 17.97 15.09 27.93
N SER A 159 17.34 13.93 27.86
CA SER A 159 17.92 12.65 28.25
C SER A 159 18.53 11.87 27.09
N ASN A 160 18.55 12.40 25.87
CA ASN A 160 18.88 11.72 24.64
C ASN A 160 18.05 10.44 24.44
N CYS A 161 16.74 10.55 24.68
CA CYS A 161 15.75 9.50 24.46
C CYS A 161 14.78 9.90 23.37
N THR A 162 14.28 8.91 22.64
CA THR A 162 13.17 9.03 21.70
C THR A 162 11.87 8.70 22.41
N TYR A 163 10.85 9.54 22.26
CA TYR A 163 9.51 9.37 22.83
C TYR A 163 8.48 9.24 21.74
N SER A 164 7.56 8.29 21.87
CA SER A 164 6.33 8.23 21.06
C SER A 164 5.17 7.67 21.87
N ARG A 165 3.94 7.95 21.40
CA ARG A 165 2.70 7.41 21.96
C ARG A 165 1.78 6.92 20.85
N TYR A 166 1.27 5.72 21.02
CA TYR A 166 0.23 5.14 20.17
C TYR A 166 -1.01 4.86 21.01
N VAL A 167 -1.95 5.82 21.06
CA VAL A 167 -3.14 5.82 21.93
C VAL A 167 -2.72 5.84 23.40
N ASP A 168 -2.90 4.72 24.11
CA ASP A 168 -2.52 4.46 25.52
C ASP A 168 -1.11 3.90 25.68
N ASP A 169 -0.50 3.41 24.58
CA ASP A 169 0.81 2.73 24.57
C ASP A 169 1.93 3.77 24.42
N VAL A 170 2.72 3.96 25.46
CA VAL A 170 3.85 4.88 25.47
C VAL A 170 5.15 4.11 25.29
N SER A 171 6.01 4.59 24.40
CA SER A 171 7.32 4.00 24.14
C SER A 171 8.43 5.06 24.26
N ILE A 172 9.48 4.73 25.02
CA ILE A 172 10.68 5.57 25.19
C ILE A 172 11.92 4.70 24.93
N SER A 173 12.84 5.17 24.10
CA SER A 173 14.04 4.40 23.76
C SER A 173 15.31 5.25 23.71
N THR A 174 16.46 4.60 23.94
CA THR A 174 17.75 5.29 23.90
C THR A 174 18.88 4.34 23.51
N ASN A 175 19.99 4.93 23.03
CA ASN A 175 21.24 4.22 22.78
C ASN A 175 22.29 4.44 23.88
N LYS A 176 21.92 5.06 25.00
CA LYS A 176 22.80 5.19 26.17
C LYS A 176 23.16 3.82 26.74
N PHE A 177 24.34 3.72 27.35
CA PHE A 177 24.78 2.50 28.02
C PHE A 177 23.82 2.10 29.15
N TYR A 178 23.39 3.08 29.97
CA TYR A 178 22.37 2.89 31.00
C TYR A 178 21.10 3.66 30.62
N PHE A 179 19.94 3.04 30.90
CA PHE A 179 18.66 3.75 30.78
C PHE A 179 18.56 4.85 31.84
N PRO A 180 18.05 6.05 31.52
CA PRO A 180 17.98 7.16 32.47
C PRO A 180 17.07 6.85 33.66
N LYS A 181 17.63 6.70 34.87
CA LYS A 181 16.92 6.35 36.11
C LYS A 181 15.76 7.31 36.44
N LYS A 182 15.88 8.58 36.04
CA LYS A 182 14.82 9.58 36.23
C LYS A 182 13.56 9.29 35.38
N ILE A 183 13.67 8.47 34.31
CA ILE A 183 12.54 8.04 33.47
C ILE A 183 12.02 6.69 33.96
N ALA A 184 12.89 5.67 34.07
CA ALA A 184 12.58 4.37 34.62
C ALA A 184 13.85 3.66 35.09
N TYR A 185 13.72 2.74 36.05
CA TYR A 185 14.81 1.95 36.58
C TYR A 185 14.30 0.60 37.11
N LYS A 186 15.21 -0.32 37.32
CA LYS A 186 14.96 -1.53 38.10
C LYS A 186 15.19 -1.21 39.58
N ASP A 187 14.22 -1.56 40.41
CA ASP A 187 14.34 -1.42 41.85
C ASP A 187 15.15 -2.58 42.49
N ALA A 188 15.19 -2.62 43.82
CA ALA A 188 15.91 -3.64 44.56
C ALA A 188 15.31 -5.06 44.41
N GLN A 189 14.04 -5.16 43.99
CA GLN A 189 13.33 -6.41 43.72
C GLN A 189 13.41 -6.81 42.22
N GLU A 190 14.27 -6.14 41.43
CA GLU A 190 14.38 -6.32 39.96
C GLU A 190 13.10 -5.91 39.21
N GLU A 191 12.11 -5.26 39.83
CA GLU A 191 10.92 -4.77 39.18
C GLU A 191 11.17 -3.44 38.46
N ILE A 192 10.45 -3.23 37.37
CA ILE A 192 10.58 -2.00 36.59
C ILE A 192 9.68 -0.92 37.18
N THR A 193 10.30 0.13 37.69
CA THR A 193 9.65 1.26 38.32
C THR A 193 9.82 2.55 37.52
N LEU A 194 8.75 3.36 37.46
CA LEU A 194 8.79 4.71 36.90
C LEU A 194 9.72 5.62 37.71
N GLY A 195 10.59 6.34 37.01
CA GLY A 195 11.45 7.33 37.62
C GLY A 195 10.70 8.60 38.04
N GLU A 196 11.35 9.42 38.85
CA GLU A 196 10.77 10.62 39.45
C GLU A 196 10.16 11.58 38.41
N ILE A 197 10.84 11.83 37.32
CA ILE A 197 10.34 12.73 36.26
C ILE A 197 9.08 12.15 35.60
N SER A 198 9.06 10.85 35.32
CA SER A 198 7.88 10.21 34.70
C SER A 198 6.68 10.30 35.64
N LYS A 199 6.86 10.06 36.96
CA LYS A 199 5.81 10.21 37.95
C LYS A 199 5.30 11.65 37.99
N LYS A 200 6.19 12.65 38.11
CA LYS A 200 5.81 14.07 38.10
C LYS A 200 5.02 14.50 36.86
N ILE A 201 5.38 14.01 35.70
CA ILE A 201 4.66 14.30 34.43
C ILE A 201 3.26 13.68 34.48
N LEU A 202 3.14 12.42 34.88
CA LEU A 202 1.88 11.71 34.98
C LEU A 202 0.94 12.38 36.02
N ASP A 203 1.45 12.69 37.19
CA ASP A 203 0.69 13.39 38.26
C ASP A 203 0.21 14.77 37.76
N LYS A 204 1.11 15.56 37.16
CA LYS A 204 0.78 16.88 36.60
C LYS A 204 -0.31 16.81 35.54
N THR A 205 -0.28 15.77 34.69
CA THR A 205 -1.21 15.62 33.57
C THR A 205 -2.43 14.78 33.90
N GLY A 206 -2.48 14.22 35.10
CA GLY A 206 -3.60 13.45 35.61
C GLY A 206 -3.78 12.10 34.92
N PHE A 207 -2.68 11.40 34.58
CA PHE A 207 -2.73 10.06 34.01
C PHE A 207 -2.19 9.00 34.97
N GLU A 208 -2.89 7.89 35.05
CA GLU A 208 -2.46 6.69 35.75
C GLU A 208 -1.86 5.67 34.77
N VAL A 209 -0.90 4.88 35.25
CA VAL A 209 -0.22 3.83 34.48
C VAL A 209 -0.66 2.45 34.95
N ASN A 210 -0.80 1.54 34.00
CA ASN A 210 -0.99 0.13 34.26
C ASN A 210 0.35 -0.51 34.64
N GLN A 211 0.61 -0.68 35.95
CA GLN A 211 1.87 -1.19 36.49
C GLN A 211 2.23 -2.58 35.95
N SER A 212 1.25 -3.45 35.69
CA SER A 212 1.48 -4.81 35.19
C SER A 212 2.03 -4.84 33.76
N LYS A 213 2.00 -3.72 33.04
CA LYS A 213 2.48 -3.59 31.66
C LYS A 213 3.73 -2.73 31.52
N VAL A 214 4.28 -2.27 32.64
CA VAL A 214 5.54 -1.51 32.63
C VAL A 214 6.70 -2.45 32.29
N CYS A 215 7.47 -2.13 31.28
CA CYS A 215 8.51 -3.01 30.76
C CYS A 215 9.73 -2.24 30.24
N LEU A 216 10.94 -2.63 30.69
CA LEU A 216 12.22 -2.10 30.20
C LEU A 216 13.05 -3.24 29.63
N ARG A 217 13.42 -3.14 28.36
CA ARG A 217 14.15 -4.21 27.64
C ARG A 217 15.45 -3.70 27.03
N HIS A 218 16.52 -4.42 27.32
CA HIS A 218 17.80 -4.23 26.67
C HIS A 218 17.82 -4.90 25.28
N LYS A 219 18.71 -4.46 24.38
CA LYS A 219 18.85 -4.99 23.01
C LYS A 219 19.12 -6.50 22.92
N THR A 220 19.64 -7.11 23.98
CA THR A 220 19.82 -8.57 24.09
C THR A 220 18.50 -9.33 24.29
N GLN A 221 17.43 -8.64 24.61
CA GLN A 221 16.07 -9.16 24.77
C GLN A 221 15.22 -8.78 23.56
N HIS A 222 14.07 -9.45 23.40
CA HIS A 222 13.10 -9.05 22.38
C HIS A 222 12.44 -7.72 22.75
N GLN A 223 12.74 -6.68 21.97
CA GLN A 223 12.16 -5.35 22.12
C GLN A 223 10.90 -5.24 21.24
N TYR A 224 9.81 -4.76 21.84
CA TYR A 224 8.53 -4.58 21.14
C TYR A 224 8.03 -3.15 21.28
N VAL A 225 7.43 -2.64 20.22
CA VAL A 225 6.67 -1.38 20.21
C VAL A 225 5.38 -1.61 19.44
N THR A 226 4.23 -1.33 20.06
CA THR A 226 2.90 -1.59 19.46
C THR A 226 2.74 -3.02 18.88
N GLY A 227 3.35 -4.00 19.55
CA GLY A 227 3.30 -5.42 19.14
C GLY A 227 4.28 -5.84 18.03
N LEU A 228 5.08 -4.92 17.50
CA LEU A 228 6.10 -5.17 16.49
C LEU A 228 7.49 -5.28 17.13
N VAL A 229 8.33 -6.17 16.61
CA VAL A 229 9.74 -6.31 17.03
C VAL A 229 10.56 -5.17 16.43
N VAL A 230 11.45 -4.55 17.24
CA VAL A 230 12.21 -3.36 16.84
C VAL A 230 13.73 -3.49 17.05
N ASN A 231 14.25 -4.67 17.38
CA ASN A 231 15.69 -4.87 17.68
C ASN A 231 16.62 -4.38 16.56
N GLU A 232 16.42 -4.79 15.31
CA GLU A 232 17.27 -4.43 14.16
C GLU A 232 16.49 -3.57 13.15
N GLY A 233 15.22 -3.86 12.99
CA GLY A 233 14.30 -3.18 12.13
C GLY A 233 12.87 -3.55 12.54
N VAL A 234 11.88 -2.91 11.93
CA VAL A 234 10.49 -3.25 12.24
C VAL A 234 10.15 -4.62 11.68
N ASN A 235 9.70 -5.52 12.54
CA ASN A 235 9.40 -6.90 12.16
C ASN A 235 8.20 -7.46 12.92
N VAL A 236 7.60 -8.52 12.39
CA VAL A 236 6.63 -9.34 13.12
C VAL A 236 7.34 -10.39 13.96
N SER A 237 6.73 -10.84 15.07
CA SER A 237 7.34 -11.86 15.92
C SER A 237 7.49 -13.19 15.18
N ARG A 238 8.55 -13.96 15.49
CA ARG A 238 8.76 -15.32 14.95
C ARG A 238 7.56 -16.24 15.26
N LYS A 239 6.92 -16.05 16.44
CA LYS A 239 5.73 -16.80 16.86
C LYS A 239 4.56 -16.53 15.91
N TYR A 240 4.37 -15.28 15.46
CA TYR A 240 3.31 -14.91 14.51
C TYR A 240 3.49 -15.62 13.16
N ILE A 241 4.70 -15.60 12.59
CA ILE A 241 5.01 -16.29 11.33
C ILE A 241 4.84 -17.81 11.46
N LYS A 242 5.31 -18.41 12.58
CA LYS A 242 5.16 -19.85 12.83
C LYS A 242 3.69 -20.28 12.85
N ARG A 243 2.82 -19.48 13.46
CA ARG A 243 1.36 -19.74 13.49
C ARG A 243 0.74 -19.75 12.09
N ILE A 244 1.08 -18.76 11.25
CA ILE A 244 0.59 -18.71 9.86
C ILE A 244 1.07 -19.95 9.08
N ARG A 245 2.36 -20.31 9.21
CA ARG A 245 2.92 -21.52 8.56
C ARG A 245 2.22 -22.81 9.01
N ALA A 246 1.98 -22.94 10.30
CA ALA A 246 1.28 -24.11 10.85
C ALA A 246 -0.14 -24.20 10.30
N ALA A 247 -0.86 -23.07 10.25
CA ALA A 247 -2.21 -23.03 9.69
C ALA A 247 -2.23 -23.41 8.19
N LEU A 248 -1.33 -22.84 7.38
CA LEU A 248 -1.19 -23.17 5.96
C LEU A 248 -0.86 -24.67 5.75
N ASN A 249 0.05 -25.22 6.56
CA ASN A 249 0.41 -26.64 6.47
C ASN A 249 -0.75 -27.54 6.86
N ASN A 250 -1.46 -27.24 7.92
CA ASN A 250 -2.64 -28.00 8.36
C ASN A 250 -3.74 -28.04 7.31
N LEU A 251 -3.94 -26.95 6.57
CA LEU A 251 -4.91 -26.90 5.48
C LEU A 251 -4.48 -27.71 4.26
N ARG A 252 -3.18 -27.78 4.00
CA ARG A 252 -2.66 -28.54 2.86
C ARG A 252 -2.60 -30.04 3.11
N THR A 253 -2.32 -30.48 4.35
CA THR A 253 -2.04 -31.89 4.67
C THR A 253 -3.24 -32.66 5.23
N ASN A 254 -4.20 -31.96 5.81
CA ASN A 254 -5.40 -32.59 6.37
C ASN A 254 -6.60 -32.33 5.47
N ASN A 255 -7.50 -33.34 5.35
CA ASN A 255 -8.79 -33.11 4.72
C ASN A 255 -9.42 -31.84 5.27
N GLU A 256 -10.00 -31.05 4.39
CA GLU A 256 -10.46 -29.66 4.62
C GLU A 256 -11.20 -29.45 5.96
N THR A 257 -11.99 -30.44 6.39
CA THR A 257 -12.73 -30.46 7.66
C THR A 257 -11.83 -30.44 8.89
N ASN A 258 -10.84 -31.33 8.99
CA ASN A 258 -9.94 -31.42 10.15
C ASN A 258 -8.97 -30.22 10.25
N GLY A 259 -8.55 -29.67 9.11
CA GLY A 259 -7.70 -28.47 9.06
C GLY A 259 -8.45 -27.22 9.53
N LYS A 260 -9.71 -27.09 9.11
CA LYS A 260 -10.62 -26.01 9.54
C LYS A 260 -10.89 -26.08 11.03
N GLU A 261 -11.24 -27.24 11.58
CA GLU A 261 -11.50 -27.40 13.02
C GLU A 261 -10.29 -27.04 13.88
N LYS A 262 -9.09 -27.52 13.56
CA LYS A 262 -7.86 -27.17 14.29
C LYS A 262 -7.55 -25.68 14.24
N PHE A 263 -7.74 -25.06 13.08
CA PHE A 263 -7.56 -23.63 12.93
C PHE A 263 -8.59 -22.83 13.74
N PHE A 264 -9.86 -23.23 13.73
CA PHE A 264 -10.90 -22.59 14.53
C PHE A 264 -10.70 -22.79 16.02
N ILE A 265 -10.23 -23.96 16.47
CA ILE A 265 -9.88 -24.21 17.88
C ILE A 265 -8.72 -23.29 18.31
N GLU A 266 -7.73 -23.07 17.46
CA GLU A 266 -6.62 -22.17 17.79
C GLU A 266 -7.00 -20.68 17.71
N LEU A 267 -7.88 -20.32 16.77
CA LEU A 267 -8.47 -18.99 16.67
C LEU A 267 -9.46 -18.71 17.79
N SER A 268 -10.30 -19.65 18.17
CA SER A 268 -11.29 -19.49 19.25
C SER A 268 -10.63 -19.24 20.61
N LYS A 269 -9.43 -19.80 20.83
CA LYS A 269 -8.58 -19.43 21.98
C LYS A 269 -8.20 -17.94 22.00
N HIS A 270 -8.38 -17.23 20.88
CA HIS A 270 -7.99 -15.84 20.70
C HIS A 270 -9.08 -14.97 20.03
N SER A 271 -10.25 -15.55 19.72
CA SER A 271 -11.36 -14.87 19.05
C SER A 271 -12.33 -14.23 20.04
N ARG A 272 -12.89 -13.09 19.59
CA ARG A 272 -13.76 -12.23 20.42
C ARG A 272 -15.24 -12.55 20.29
N ASN A 273 -15.66 -13.36 19.31
CA ASN A 273 -17.05 -13.74 19.08
C ASN A 273 -17.15 -15.17 18.58
N SER A 274 -17.84 -16.03 19.35
CA SER A 274 -18.12 -17.43 19.03
C SER A 274 -19.26 -17.64 18.02
N SER A 275 -19.98 -16.59 17.63
CA SER A 275 -21.21 -16.69 16.82
C SER A 275 -21.10 -16.23 15.38
N GLN A 276 -19.99 -15.62 14.95
CA GLN A 276 -19.77 -15.30 13.54
C GLN A 276 -18.95 -16.39 12.87
N GLN A 277 -19.53 -16.96 11.81
CA GLN A 277 -18.84 -17.88 10.90
C GLN A 277 -17.77 -17.08 10.12
N PHE A 278 -16.56 -16.97 10.71
CA PHE A 278 -15.45 -16.29 10.05
C PHE A 278 -14.88 -17.18 8.94
N ASP A 279 -14.77 -16.61 7.74
CA ASP A 279 -14.03 -17.25 6.68
C ASP A 279 -12.54 -17.31 7.04
N MET A 280 -12.06 -18.51 7.25
CA MET A 280 -10.68 -18.82 7.62
C MET A 280 -9.67 -18.32 6.59
N TYR A 281 -10.00 -18.44 5.30
CA TYR A 281 -9.13 -17.99 4.23
C TYR A 281 -8.97 -16.45 4.25
N SER A 282 -10.06 -15.73 4.50
CA SER A 282 -10.01 -14.26 4.70
C SER A 282 -9.14 -13.86 5.88
N ILE A 283 -9.20 -14.58 7.00
CA ILE A 283 -8.37 -14.32 8.18
C ILE A 283 -6.89 -14.57 7.86
N LEU A 284 -6.56 -15.72 7.27
CA LEU A 284 -5.18 -16.05 6.88
C LEU A 284 -4.63 -15.05 5.87
N LYS A 285 -5.43 -14.71 4.86
CA LYS A 285 -5.09 -13.69 3.87
C LYS A 285 -4.76 -12.36 4.55
N GLY A 286 -5.60 -11.90 5.50
CA GLY A 286 -5.35 -10.69 6.27
C GLY A 286 -4.06 -10.76 7.10
N GLN A 287 -3.77 -11.91 7.73
CA GLN A 287 -2.53 -12.11 8.49
C GLN A 287 -1.29 -12.10 7.60
N ILE A 288 -1.35 -12.69 6.40
CA ILE A 288 -0.25 -12.67 5.43
C ILE A 288 -0.04 -11.25 4.89
N HIS A 289 -1.12 -10.53 4.56
CA HIS A 289 -1.02 -9.12 4.15
C HIS A 289 -0.38 -8.25 5.22
N PHE A 290 -0.69 -8.48 6.51
CA PHE A 290 -0.03 -7.78 7.61
C PHE A 290 1.49 -8.05 7.64
N VAL A 291 1.93 -9.29 7.39
CA VAL A 291 3.37 -9.58 7.23
C VAL A 291 3.96 -8.77 6.08
N GLY A 292 3.26 -8.68 4.94
CA GLY A 292 3.67 -7.89 3.79
C GLY A 292 3.72 -6.37 4.06
N GLN A 293 2.80 -5.85 4.87
CA GLN A 293 2.83 -4.44 5.30
C GLN A 293 4.05 -4.12 6.17
N VAL A 294 4.39 -5.03 7.10
CA VAL A 294 5.50 -4.83 8.04
C VAL A 294 6.87 -5.06 7.40
N LYS A 295 7.02 -6.13 6.62
CA LYS A 295 8.31 -6.56 6.05
C LYS A 295 8.57 -6.09 4.62
N GLY A 296 7.55 -5.55 3.95
CA GLY A 296 7.56 -5.27 2.53
C GLY A 296 7.07 -6.46 1.69
N LYS A 297 6.42 -6.16 0.56
CA LYS A 297 5.89 -7.19 -0.35
C LYS A 297 6.98 -7.97 -1.09
N ASP A 298 8.17 -7.39 -1.24
CA ASP A 298 9.33 -8.04 -1.86
C ASP A 298 10.07 -8.99 -0.90
N ASN A 299 9.71 -8.98 0.39
CA ASN A 299 10.35 -9.82 1.39
C ASN A 299 10.05 -11.30 1.14
N GLN A 300 11.09 -12.14 1.13
CA GLN A 300 10.98 -13.58 0.88
C GLN A 300 10.00 -14.30 1.81
N VAL A 301 9.88 -13.86 3.08
CA VAL A 301 8.93 -14.47 4.03
C VAL A 301 7.50 -14.21 3.59
N PHE A 302 7.18 -12.98 3.18
CA PHE A 302 5.86 -12.64 2.65
C PHE A 302 5.57 -13.45 1.38
N ARG A 303 6.49 -13.44 0.40
CA ARG A 303 6.32 -14.17 -0.87
C ARG A 303 6.08 -15.67 -0.64
N LYS A 304 6.89 -16.32 0.23
CA LYS A 304 6.69 -17.74 0.58
C LYS A 304 5.33 -18.03 1.23
N LEU A 305 4.88 -17.17 2.14
CA LEU A 305 3.57 -17.32 2.78
C LEU A 305 2.42 -17.13 1.77
N ALA A 306 2.53 -16.12 0.92
CA ALA A 306 1.54 -15.83 -0.13
C ALA A 306 1.49 -16.95 -1.17
N THR A 307 2.62 -17.47 -1.63
CA THR A 307 2.68 -18.62 -2.55
C THR A 307 2.02 -19.85 -1.92
N SER A 308 2.36 -20.17 -0.65
CA SER A 308 1.76 -21.31 0.05
C SER A 308 0.23 -21.14 0.24
N PHE A 309 -0.25 -19.91 0.43
CA PHE A 309 -1.68 -19.63 0.49
C PHE A 309 -2.36 -19.82 -0.87
N ASN A 310 -1.75 -19.33 -1.94
CA ASN A 310 -2.28 -19.44 -3.30
C ASN A 310 -2.31 -20.89 -3.83
N GLN A 311 -1.52 -21.80 -3.22
CA GLN A 311 -1.52 -23.24 -3.53
C GLN A 311 -2.64 -24.03 -2.82
N LEU A 312 -3.44 -23.38 -1.98
CA LEU A 312 -4.62 -24.00 -1.37
C LEU A 312 -5.80 -24.00 -2.36
N ASP A 313 -6.72 -24.95 -2.21
CA ASP A 313 -7.99 -24.93 -2.92
C ASP A 313 -8.87 -23.80 -2.37
N LEU A 314 -8.70 -22.61 -2.94
CA LEU A 314 -9.38 -21.41 -2.47
C LEU A 314 -10.83 -21.38 -2.95
N PRO A 315 -11.80 -21.00 -2.08
CA PRO A 315 -13.16 -20.71 -2.53
C PRO A 315 -13.18 -19.63 -3.61
N VAL A 316 -14.12 -19.68 -4.54
CA VAL A 316 -14.27 -18.71 -5.65
C VAL A 316 -14.35 -17.25 -5.15
N SER A 317 -14.91 -17.04 -3.95
CA SER A 317 -14.99 -15.72 -3.31
C SER A 317 -13.64 -15.16 -2.83
N ILE A 318 -12.60 -16.01 -2.74
CA ILE A 318 -11.29 -15.62 -2.21
C ILE A 318 -10.26 -15.50 -3.33
N LYS A 319 -9.97 -14.27 -3.71
CA LYS A 319 -8.91 -14.00 -4.71
C LYS A 319 -7.52 -14.36 -4.13
N PRO A 320 -6.62 -14.95 -4.93
CA PRO A 320 -5.22 -15.17 -4.55
C PRO A 320 -4.52 -13.89 -4.07
N ILE A 321 -3.43 -14.04 -3.32
CA ILE A 321 -2.60 -12.92 -2.88
C ILE A 321 -1.62 -12.58 -4.00
N SER A 322 -1.63 -11.33 -4.48
CA SER A 322 -0.63 -10.87 -5.44
C SER A 322 0.77 -10.90 -4.80
N ILE A 323 1.66 -11.68 -5.40
CA ILE A 323 3.07 -11.83 -5.00
C ILE A 323 4.01 -10.97 -5.86
N LEU A 324 3.45 -10.22 -6.81
CA LEU A 324 4.23 -9.31 -7.63
C LEU A 324 4.88 -8.23 -6.76
N SER A 325 6.15 -7.97 -7.01
CA SER A 325 6.87 -6.83 -6.44
C SER A 325 6.23 -5.51 -6.90
N SER A 326 6.59 -4.40 -6.25
CA SER A 326 6.14 -3.08 -6.70
C SER A 326 6.60 -2.79 -8.14
N THR A 327 7.80 -3.22 -8.49
CA THR A 327 8.38 -3.11 -9.83
C THR A 327 7.63 -3.96 -10.85
N GLU A 328 7.42 -5.24 -10.56
CA GLU A 328 6.64 -6.14 -11.44
C GLU A 328 5.21 -5.62 -11.62
N LYS A 329 4.58 -5.15 -10.54
CA LYS A 329 3.25 -4.55 -10.62
C LYS A 329 3.22 -3.31 -11.51
N LYS A 330 4.23 -2.41 -11.41
CA LYS A 330 4.36 -1.24 -12.28
C LYS A 330 4.54 -1.66 -13.74
N ARG A 331 5.34 -2.69 -14.01
CA ARG A 331 5.55 -3.25 -15.36
C ARG A 331 4.24 -3.76 -15.95
N CYS A 332 3.50 -4.60 -15.21
CA CYS A 332 2.20 -5.14 -15.65
C CYS A 332 1.13 -4.05 -15.84
N GLN A 333 1.13 -3.00 -15.02
CA GLN A 333 0.16 -1.90 -15.13
C GLN A 333 0.37 -1.04 -16.38
N ASN A 334 1.61 -0.92 -16.84
CA ASN A 334 1.98 -0.01 -17.92
C ASN A 334 2.36 -0.71 -19.23
N THR A 335 2.24 -2.05 -19.30
CA THR A 335 2.44 -2.82 -20.53
C THR A 335 1.13 -3.48 -20.93
N TYR A 336 0.84 -3.46 -22.22
CA TYR A 336 -0.43 -3.88 -22.80
C TYR A 336 -0.20 -4.90 -23.91
N ILE A 337 -1.18 -5.78 -24.10
CA ILE A 337 -1.33 -6.60 -25.26
C ILE A 337 -2.01 -5.75 -26.32
N VAL A 338 -1.47 -5.72 -27.53
CA VAL A 338 -2.14 -5.19 -28.72
C VAL A 338 -2.82 -6.35 -29.41
N GLU A 339 -4.11 -6.28 -29.59
CA GLU A 339 -4.88 -7.23 -30.37
C GLU A 339 -5.46 -6.52 -31.59
N VAL A 340 -5.08 -6.98 -32.76
CA VAL A 340 -5.57 -6.50 -34.06
C VAL A 340 -6.19 -7.67 -34.80
N GLY A 341 -7.43 -7.54 -35.21
CA GLY A 341 -8.10 -8.60 -35.93
C GLY A 341 -9.14 -8.09 -36.89
N TYR A 342 -9.59 -8.99 -37.76
CA TYR A 342 -10.72 -8.80 -38.64
C TYR A 342 -11.43 -10.12 -38.88
N GLU A 343 -12.68 -10.07 -39.21
CA GLU A 343 -13.50 -11.22 -39.56
C GLU A 343 -13.66 -11.29 -41.07
N ASN A 344 -13.42 -12.46 -41.67
CA ASN A 344 -13.65 -12.76 -43.06
C ASN A 344 -14.39 -14.11 -43.20
N ASP A 345 -14.67 -14.53 -44.44
CA ASP A 345 -15.39 -15.79 -44.71
C ASP A 345 -14.65 -17.05 -44.21
N GLU A 346 -13.36 -16.95 -43.91
CA GLU A 346 -12.51 -18.03 -43.37
C GLU A 346 -12.46 -18.01 -41.84
N GLY A 347 -13.07 -17.01 -41.17
CA GLY A 347 -13.12 -16.82 -39.74
C GLY A 347 -12.37 -15.59 -39.23
N ILE A 348 -12.07 -15.57 -37.92
CA ILE A 348 -11.38 -14.43 -37.27
C ILE A 348 -9.87 -14.56 -37.47
N GLN A 349 -9.27 -13.58 -38.10
CA GLN A 349 -7.81 -13.44 -38.18
C GLN A 349 -7.35 -12.46 -37.09
N CYS A 350 -6.45 -12.92 -36.22
CA CYS A 350 -5.95 -12.12 -35.11
C CYS A 350 -4.42 -12.05 -35.12
N PHE A 351 -3.89 -10.85 -34.92
CA PHE A 351 -2.47 -10.58 -34.76
C PHE A 351 -2.24 -9.90 -33.41
N THR A 352 -1.21 -10.32 -32.70
CA THR A 352 -0.88 -9.79 -31.38
C THR A 352 0.49 -9.12 -31.35
N GLY A 353 0.61 -8.09 -30.54
CA GLY A 353 1.84 -7.38 -30.25
C GLY A 353 1.85 -6.86 -28.82
N SER A 354 2.86 -6.08 -28.49
CA SER A 354 2.97 -5.41 -27.19
C SER A 354 2.93 -3.90 -27.38
N ALA A 355 2.44 -3.20 -26.35
CA ALA A 355 2.51 -1.74 -26.26
C ALA A 355 2.76 -1.36 -24.80
N PHE A 356 3.12 -0.12 -24.55
CA PHE A 356 3.32 0.40 -23.21
C PHE A 356 2.93 1.87 -23.11
N TYR A 357 2.54 2.29 -21.91
CA TYR A 357 2.25 3.69 -21.66
C TYR A 357 3.53 4.42 -21.24
N MET A 358 3.92 5.42 -22.01
CA MET A 358 5.07 6.29 -21.73
C MET A 358 4.58 7.66 -21.27
N LYS A 359 5.06 8.08 -20.11
CA LYS A 359 4.64 9.31 -19.45
C LYS A 359 4.92 10.54 -20.33
N GLY A 360 3.88 11.35 -20.56
CA GLY A 360 3.96 12.55 -21.40
C GLY A 360 3.90 12.29 -22.92
N VAL A 361 3.84 11.04 -23.36
CA VAL A 361 3.80 10.67 -24.78
C VAL A 361 2.48 9.98 -25.14
N GLY A 362 2.05 9.00 -24.35
CA GLY A 362 0.90 8.15 -24.59
C GLY A 362 1.27 6.68 -24.72
N ILE A 363 0.46 5.91 -25.44
CA ILE A 363 0.75 4.52 -25.76
C ILE A 363 1.76 4.46 -26.91
N VAL A 364 2.82 3.70 -26.70
CA VAL A 364 3.89 3.48 -27.66
C VAL A 364 3.96 2.01 -28.02
N SER A 365 4.16 1.71 -29.31
CA SER A 365 4.31 0.35 -29.86
C SER A 365 5.13 0.37 -31.15
N ALA A 366 5.35 -0.80 -31.75
CA ALA A 366 5.95 -0.93 -33.08
C ALA A 366 4.91 -0.71 -34.19
N ALA A 367 5.23 0.08 -35.21
CA ALA A 367 4.29 0.42 -36.28
C ALA A 367 3.87 -0.79 -37.11
N HIS A 368 4.76 -1.78 -37.33
CA HIS A 368 4.43 -2.97 -38.11
C HIS A 368 3.30 -3.80 -37.48
N THR A 369 3.09 -3.72 -36.14
CA THR A 369 1.99 -4.40 -35.45
C THR A 369 0.62 -3.95 -35.96
N PHE A 370 0.50 -2.72 -36.46
CA PHE A 370 -0.75 -2.12 -36.90
C PHE A 370 -0.94 -2.16 -38.44
N ARG A 371 0.00 -2.70 -39.19
CA ARG A 371 -0.10 -2.76 -40.66
C ARG A 371 -1.34 -3.49 -41.16
N GLY A 372 -1.65 -4.63 -40.55
CA GLY A 372 -2.84 -5.42 -40.87
C GLY A 372 -4.12 -4.60 -40.72
N TYR A 373 -4.25 -3.92 -39.58
CA TYR A 373 -5.41 -3.07 -39.25
C TYR A 373 -5.65 -1.98 -40.33
N TYR A 374 -4.63 -1.19 -40.63
CA TYR A 374 -4.78 -0.10 -41.60
C TYR A 374 -4.93 -0.58 -43.07
N ARG A 375 -4.42 -1.77 -43.37
CA ARG A 375 -4.69 -2.41 -44.66
C ARG A 375 -6.16 -2.81 -44.78
N CYS A 376 -6.71 -3.45 -43.78
CA CYS A 376 -8.13 -3.85 -43.74
C CYS A 376 -9.07 -2.65 -43.86
N ILE A 377 -8.77 -1.52 -43.20
CA ILE A 377 -9.54 -0.28 -43.36
C ILE A 377 -9.55 0.18 -44.83
N LYS A 378 -8.40 0.12 -45.54
CA LYS A 378 -8.31 0.51 -46.95
C LYS A 378 -9.07 -0.44 -47.88
N GLU A 379 -9.16 -1.72 -47.51
CA GLU A 379 -9.86 -2.77 -48.26
C GLU A 379 -11.36 -2.87 -47.85
N ALA A 380 -11.88 -1.90 -47.08
CA ALA A 380 -13.26 -1.84 -46.57
C ALA A 380 -13.70 -3.06 -45.73
N VAL A 381 -12.72 -3.78 -45.17
CA VAL A 381 -12.97 -4.81 -44.14
C VAL A 381 -13.05 -4.14 -42.77
N ASN A 382 -13.97 -4.59 -41.92
CA ASN A 382 -14.20 -4.01 -40.62
C ASN A 382 -13.22 -4.60 -39.57
N PRO A 383 -12.00 -4.02 -39.39
CA PRO A 383 -11.06 -4.53 -38.42
C PRO A 383 -11.34 -3.98 -37.04
N TYR A 384 -10.93 -4.71 -36.00
CA TYR A 384 -10.89 -4.21 -34.65
C TYR A 384 -9.45 -4.03 -34.13
N LEU A 385 -9.28 -3.10 -33.20
CA LEU A 385 -8.02 -2.79 -32.55
C LEU A 385 -8.28 -2.49 -31.08
N TYR A 386 -7.73 -3.33 -30.19
CA TYR A 386 -7.87 -3.17 -28.77
C TYR A 386 -6.53 -3.26 -28.06
N LEU A 387 -6.39 -2.51 -26.96
CA LEU A 387 -5.40 -2.76 -25.93
C LEU A 387 -6.04 -3.52 -24.78
N ILE A 388 -5.33 -4.50 -24.28
CA ILE A 388 -5.74 -5.32 -23.15
C ILE A 388 -4.65 -5.27 -22.08
N ASN A 389 -5.02 -4.95 -20.85
CA ASN A 389 -4.10 -5.04 -19.70
C ASN A 389 -4.34 -6.36 -18.96
N GLU A 390 -3.27 -7.12 -18.65
CA GLU A 390 -3.41 -8.42 -17.98
C GLU A 390 -4.10 -8.36 -16.61
N ASN A 391 -4.04 -7.22 -15.91
CA ASN A 391 -4.76 -7.04 -14.64
C ASN A 391 -6.27 -6.84 -14.82
N LYS A 392 -6.71 -6.51 -16.04
CA LYS A 392 -8.10 -6.26 -16.41
C LYS A 392 -8.42 -6.86 -17.79
N PRO A 393 -8.31 -8.17 -17.96
CA PRO A 393 -8.37 -8.83 -19.28
C PRO A 393 -9.73 -8.70 -19.98
N THR A 394 -10.78 -8.38 -19.25
CA THR A 394 -12.13 -8.16 -19.81
C THR A 394 -12.36 -6.72 -20.27
N GLU A 395 -11.51 -5.77 -19.88
CA GLU A 395 -11.60 -4.37 -20.28
C GLU A 395 -10.79 -4.16 -21.56
N LYS A 396 -11.46 -3.93 -22.68
CA LYS A 396 -10.86 -3.56 -23.96
C LYS A 396 -10.74 -2.04 -24.03
N ILE A 397 -9.51 -1.55 -24.21
CA ILE A 397 -9.21 -0.11 -24.25
C ILE A 397 -9.14 0.31 -25.70
N GLU A 398 -9.96 1.27 -26.10
CA GLU A 398 -9.89 1.91 -27.40
C GLU A 398 -8.76 2.94 -27.42
N ILE A 399 -8.09 3.06 -28.57
CA ILE A 399 -6.98 3.99 -28.74
C ILE A 399 -7.17 4.82 -30.00
N THR A 400 -6.79 6.09 -29.91
CA THR A 400 -6.83 7.01 -31.04
C THR A 400 -5.42 7.23 -31.59
N LYS A 401 -5.30 7.10 -32.91
CA LYS A 401 -4.02 7.29 -33.61
C LYS A 401 -3.53 8.73 -33.44
N LYS A 402 -2.30 8.87 -32.90
CA LYS A 402 -1.59 10.14 -32.82
C LYS A 402 -0.52 10.25 -33.92
N HIS A 403 0.35 9.24 -34.01
CA HIS A 403 1.42 9.20 -35.00
C HIS A 403 1.80 7.75 -35.35
N ILE A 404 2.10 7.46 -36.62
CA ILE A 404 2.66 6.19 -37.04
C ILE A 404 3.73 6.45 -38.11
N ASP A 405 4.94 5.98 -37.82
CA ASP A 405 6.05 5.98 -38.74
C ASP A 405 6.50 4.55 -39.05
N TYR A 406 6.29 4.12 -40.28
CA TYR A 406 6.67 2.79 -40.72
C TYR A 406 8.17 2.65 -41.08
N ASP A 407 8.86 3.75 -41.32
CA ASP A 407 10.30 3.73 -41.63
C ASP A 407 11.10 3.56 -40.32
N LEU A 408 10.73 4.27 -39.25
CA LEU A 408 11.29 4.08 -37.93
C LEU A 408 10.69 2.89 -37.17
N ASP A 409 9.56 2.39 -37.63
CA ASP A 409 8.80 1.34 -36.95
C ASP A 409 8.27 1.75 -35.60
N ILE A 410 7.76 2.97 -35.46
CA ILE A 410 7.19 3.55 -34.22
C ILE A 410 5.72 3.89 -34.44
N ALA A 411 4.88 3.56 -33.49
CA ALA A 411 3.48 3.96 -33.41
C ALA A 411 3.16 4.58 -32.04
N ILE A 412 2.44 5.71 -32.07
CA ILE A 412 2.01 6.45 -30.87
C ILE A 412 0.49 6.64 -30.94
N PHE A 413 -0.17 6.40 -29.83
CA PHE A 413 -1.62 6.55 -29.67
C PHE A 413 -1.94 7.31 -28.39
N ASP A 414 -3.07 7.99 -28.39
CA ASP A 414 -3.68 8.53 -27.19
C ASP A 414 -4.72 7.54 -26.64
N ILE A 415 -4.89 7.51 -25.33
CA ILE A 415 -5.94 6.75 -24.65
C ILE A 415 -7.07 7.72 -24.32
N ASP A 416 -8.28 7.35 -24.67
CA ASP A 416 -9.48 8.05 -24.25
C ASP A 416 -9.88 7.52 -22.84
N SER A 417 -9.19 8.01 -21.80
CA SER A 417 -9.45 7.58 -20.42
C SER A 417 -9.88 8.74 -19.55
N SER A 418 -11.00 8.55 -18.84
CA SER A 418 -11.50 9.42 -17.77
C SER A 418 -10.71 9.26 -16.45
N GLU A 419 -9.74 8.37 -16.38
CA GLU A 419 -8.93 8.13 -15.18
C GLU A 419 -7.73 9.09 -15.14
N ASP A 420 -7.39 9.56 -13.94
CA ASP A 420 -6.23 10.43 -13.67
C ASP A 420 -4.91 9.70 -14.00
N THR A 421 -4.42 9.90 -15.23
CA THR A 421 -3.20 9.28 -15.77
C THR A 421 -1.92 9.95 -15.26
N ALA A 422 -2.01 10.97 -14.42
CA ALA A 422 -0.87 11.78 -13.96
C ALA A 422 0.24 10.96 -13.26
N ASN A 423 -0.11 9.81 -12.68
CA ASN A 423 0.80 8.90 -11.98
C ASN A 423 1.13 7.61 -12.77
N TRP A 424 0.65 7.49 -13.99
CA TRP A 424 0.82 6.29 -14.82
C TRP A 424 1.97 6.47 -15.79
N GLY A 425 2.50 5.35 -16.25
CA GLY A 425 3.49 5.31 -17.32
C GLY A 425 4.92 5.09 -16.86
N PHE A 426 5.71 4.63 -17.82
CA PHE A 426 7.15 4.58 -17.66
C PHE A 426 7.76 5.97 -17.92
N GLU A 427 8.76 6.33 -17.14
CA GLU A 427 9.69 7.39 -17.51
C GLU A 427 10.66 6.86 -18.57
N TYR A 428 11.35 7.73 -19.28
CA TYR A 428 12.31 7.36 -20.31
C TYR A 428 13.71 7.91 -20.02
N SER A 429 14.70 7.36 -20.72
CA SER A 429 16.07 7.84 -20.71
C SER A 429 16.67 7.75 -22.11
N ASN A 430 17.21 8.84 -22.61
CA ASN A 430 17.90 8.88 -23.91
C ASN A 430 19.31 8.26 -23.84
N SER A 431 19.77 7.82 -22.66
CA SER A 431 21.06 7.18 -22.49
C SER A 431 20.95 5.69 -22.80
N ILE A 432 21.46 5.28 -23.96
CA ILE A 432 21.59 3.89 -24.40
C ILE A 432 23.02 3.67 -24.92
N PHE A 433 23.70 2.62 -24.43
CA PHE A 433 25.07 2.30 -24.82
C PHE A 433 25.36 0.79 -24.77
N GLU A 434 26.39 0.38 -25.52
CA GLU A 434 26.84 -1.02 -25.57
C GLU A 434 27.30 -1.52 -24.20
N GLY A 435 26.93 -2.74 -23.84
CA GLY A 435 27.22 -3.35 -22.53
C GLY A 435 26.18 -3.01 -21.46
N GLN A 436 25.29 -2.06 -21.69
CA GLN A 436 24.25 -1.69 -20.72
C GLN A 436 23.29 -2.86 -20.48
N SER A 437 23.04 -3.18 -19.21
CA SER A 437 21.99 -4.14 -18.85
C SER A 437 20.61 -3.58 -19.18
N CYS A 438 19.73 -4.43 -19.69
CA CYS A 438 18.37 -4.05 -20.03
C CYS A 438 17.37 -5.17 -19.69
N VAL A 439 16.11 -4.80 -19.64
CA VAL A 439 14.97 -5.69 -19.40
C VAL A 439 13.95 -5.47 -20.50
N LEU A 440 13.69 -6.50 -21.28
CA LEU A 440 12.62 -6.54 -22.29
C LEU A 440 11.32 -6.99 -21.65
N LEU A 441 10.24 -6.26 -21.89
CA LEU A 441 8.89 -6.63 -21.49
C LEU A 441 8.02 -6.86 -22.73
N GLY A 442 7.11 -7.84 -22.66
CA GLY A 442 6.16 -8.09 -23.74
C GLY A 442 5.32 -9.33 -23.52
N TYR A 443 4.47 -9.62 -24.51
CA TYR A 443 3.54 -10.74 -24.49
C TYR A 443 3.81 -11.68 -25.68
N PRO A 444 4.88 -12.50 -25.61
CA PRO A 444 5.22 -13.39 -26.72
C PRO A 444 4.16 -14.46 -26.90
N LYS A 445 3.73 -14.69 -28.16
CA LYS A 445 2.75 -15.74 -28.53
C LYS A 445 1.53 -15.72 -27.58
N HIS A 446 0.96 -14.54 -27.38
CA HIS A 446 -0.15 -14.39 -26.46
C HIS A 446 -1.27 -15.38 -26.79
N THR A 447 -1.65 -16.15 -25.76
CA THR A 447 -2.90 -16.92 -25.66
C THR A 447 -3.57 -16.50 -24.37
N ASP A 448 -4.90 -16.64 -24.29
CA ASP A 448 -5.66 -16.27 -23.08
C ASP A 448 -5.01 -16.83 -21.81
N GLY A 449 -4.69 -15.95 -20.87
CA GLY A 449 -4.07 -16.30 -19.59
C GLY A 449 -2.55 -16.21 -19.51
N ASN A 450 -1.85 -15.80 -20.57
CA ASN A 450 -0.40 -15.56 -20.51
C ASN A 450 -0.10 -14.25 -19.76
N ASN A 451 0.86 -14.31 -18.83
CA ASN A 451 1.36 -13.18 -18.07
C ASN A 451 2.44 -12.43 -18.83
N LEU A 452 2.70 -11.18 -18.42
CA LEU A 452 3.80 -10.37 -18.91
C LEU A 452 5.13 -11.12 -18.82
N ASN A 453 5.79 -11.33 -19.96
CA ASN A 453 7.14 -11.88 -20.00
C ASN A 453 8.15 -10.79 -19.68
N THR A 454 9.20 -11.16 -18.94
CA THR A 454 10.29 -10.28 -18.50
C THR A 454 11.60 -10.97 -18.79
N GLU A 455 12.34 -10.50 -19.78
CA GLU A 455 13.63 -11.04 -20.18
C GLU A 455 14.76 -10.07 -19.87
N VAL A 456 15.77 -10.57 -19.16
CA VAL A 456 16.98 -9.79 -18.81
C VAL A 456 18.02 -10.00 -19.90
N GLY A 457 18.57 -8.91 -20.39
CA GLY A 457 19.60 -8.92 -21.43
C GLY A 457 20.56 -7.76 -21.33
N ARG A 458 21.31 -7.55 -22.40
CA ARG A 458 22.26 -6.44 -22.54
C ARG A 458 22.15 -5.85 -23.94
N ILE A 459 22.44 -4.57 -24.05
CA ILE A 459 22.70 -3.91 -25.34
C ILE A 459 24.05 -4.43 -25.84
N THR A 460 24.07 -5.11 -26.99
CA THR A 460 25.28 -5.79 -27.48
C THR A 460 26.01 -5.00 -28.56
N GLN A 461 25.27 -4.26 -29.39
CA GLN A 461 25.87 -3.55 -30.51
C GLN A 461 24.99 -2.38 -31.00
N LYS A 462 25.61 -1.26 -31.34
CA LYS A 462 24.99 -0.15 -32.08
C LYS A 462 25.11 -0.42 -33.57
N LEU A 463 24.01 -0.31 -34.31
CA LEU A 463 23.95 -0.52 -35.74
C LEU A 463 23.45 0.72 -36.46
N LYS A 464 23.97 0.95 -37.64
CA LYS A 464 23.35 1.84 -38.62
C LYS A 464 22.74 0.96 -39.70
N GLN A 465 21.43 0.95 -39.82
CA GLN A 465 20.70 0.13 -40.76
C GLN A 465 19.80 0.99 -41.63
N LYS A 466 19.75 0.69 -42.93
CA LYS A 466 18.68 1.16 -43.81
C LYS A 466 17.58 0.11 -43.76
N HIS A 467 16.40 0.50 -43.32
CA HIS A 467 15.25 -0.42 -43.30
C HIS A 467 14.75 -0.60 -44.73
N PRO A 468 14.77 -1.81 -45.33
CA PRO A 468 14.16 -2.01 -46.62
C PRO A 468 12.65 -1.78 -46.49
N ASN A 469 12.15 -0.82 -47.22
CA ASN A 469 10.70 -0.63 -47.33
C ASN A 469 10.13 -1.85 -48.09
N LYS A 470 9.61 -2.85 -47.35
CA LYS A 470 9.14 -4.14 -47.86
C LYS A 470 8.01 -4.02 -48.91
N PHE A 471 7.45 -2.82 -49.09
CA PHE A 471 6.33 -2.58 -50.00
C PHE A 471 6.75 -2.07 -51.41
N ASN A 472 7.97 -1.55 -51.57
CA ASN A 472 8.45 -1.14 -52.90
C ASN A 472 9.48 -2.14 -53.40
N LYS A 473 9.10 -2.86 -54.46
CA LYS A 473 9.90 -3.91 -55.09
C LYS A 473 11.17 -3.41 -55.86
N LYS A 474 11.57 -2.15 -55.73
CA LYS A 474 12.78 -1.62 -56.35
C LYS A 474 13.85 -1.38 -55.29
N MET A 475 15.01 -1.97 -55.48
CA MET A 475 16.22 -1.80 -54.65
C MET A 475 16.71 -0.34 -54.55
N SER A 476 16.10 0.60 -55.28
CA SER A 476 16.43 2.03 -55.27
C SER A 476 15.79 2.82 -54.11
N ASP A 477 14.76 2.28 -53.44
CA ASP A 477 14.10 2.93 -52.30
C ASP A 477 14.67 2.40 -51.00
N LEU A 478 15.98 2.58 -50.80
CA LEU A 478 16.63 2.38 -49.51
C LEU A 478 16.13 3.49 -48.58
N GLY A 479 15.34 3.12 -47.58
CA GLY A 479 14.85 4.02 -46.55
C GLY A 479 15.96 4.81 -45.82
N VAL A 480 15.58 5.77 -45.02
CA VAL A 480 16.50 6.61 -44.23
C VAL A 480 17.41 5.73 -43.37
N GLU A 481 18.70 6.05 -43.29
CA GLU A 481 19.65 5.37 -42.43
C GLU A 481 19.25 5.64 -40.95
N GLN A 482 19.07 4.58 -40.19
CA GLN A 482 18.56 4.63 -38.82
C GLN A 482 19.55 4.03 -37.85
N THR A 483 19.57 4.57 -36.63
CA THR A 483 20.27 3.96 -35.52
C THR A 483 19.41 2.86 -34.90
N ARG A 484 19.96 1.67 -34.78
CA ARG A 484 19.36 0.52 -34.09
C ARG A 484 20.36 -0.03 -33.10
N TYR A 485 19.84 -0.76 -32.11
CA TYR A 485 20.69 -1.49 -31.16
C TYR A 485 20.30 -2.96 -31.16
N LYS A 486 21.29 -3.85 -31.14
CA LYS A 486 21.07 -5.28 -30.85
C LYS A 486 20.98 -5.50 -29.37
N ILE A 487 20.12 -6.43 -28.98
CA ILE A 487 20.02 -6.93 -27.60
C ILE A 487 20.29 -8.43 -27.55
N SER A 488 20.79 -8.90 -26.40
CA SER A 488 21.05 -10.32 -26.18
C SER A 488 19.79 -11.14 -25.88
N SER A 489 18.69 -10.49 -25.50
CA SER A 489 17.39 -11.14 -25.28
C SER A 489 16.71 -11.44 -26.60
N ASP A 490 16.01 -12.57 -26.66
CA ASP A 490 15.25 -12.93 -27.86
C ASP A 490 13.96 -12.12 -27.98
N ILE A 491 13.69 -11.61 -29.18
CA ILE A 491 12.43 -10.93 -29.51
C ILE A 491 11.55 -11.91 -30.28
N TYR A 492 10.59 -12.51 -29.57
CA TYR A 492 9.59 -13.40 -30.16
C TYR A 492 8.42 -12.62 -30.76
N ALA A 493 7.67 -13.28 -31.65
CA ALA A 493 6.40 -12.75 -32.16
C ALA A 493 5.47 -12.45 -30.95
N GLY A 494 4.94 -11.21 -30.91
CA GLY A 494 4.17 -10.68 -29.77
C GLY A 494 4.97 -9.78 -28.84
N ASN A 495 6.31 -9.87 -28.77
CA ASN A 495 7.14 -8.93 -28.01
C ASN A 495 7.33 -7.59 -28.76
N SER A 496 7.08 -7.55 -30.06
CA SER A 496 7.19 -6.34 -30.87
C SER A 496 6.34 -5.21 -30.30
N GLY A 497 6.92 -4.03 -30.15
CA GLY A 497 6.30 -2.87 -29.54
C GLY A 497 6.44 -2.81 -28.01
N GLY A 498 7.01 -3.84 -27.37
CA GLY A 498 7.27 -3.84 -25.94
C GLY A 498 8.42 -2.92 -25.55
N PRO A 499 8.42 -2.39 -24.29
CA PRO A 499 9.46 -1.51 -23.80
C PRO A 499 10.73 -2.28 -23.43
N VAL A 500 11.89 -1.67 -23.69
CA VAL A 500 13.18 -2.08 -23.18
C VAL A 500 13.59 -1.09 -22.10
N LEU A 501 13.73 -1.58 -20.86
CA LEU A 501 14.01 -0.77 -19.68
C LEU A 501 15.49 -0.88 -19.27
N ASN A 502 16.02 0.19 -18.69
CA ASN A 502 17.30 0.16 -17.98
C ASN A 502 17.13 -0.29 -16.51
N ASN A 503 18.23 -0.32 -15.74
CA ASN A 503 18.20 -0.70 -14.32
C ASN A 503 17.38 0.24 -13.43
N ASP A 504 17.09 1.47 -13.86
CA ASP A 504 16.28 2.47 -13.16
C ASP A 504 14.80 2.40 -13.55
N GLU A 505 14.38 1.32 -14.25
CA GLU A 505 13.00 1.13 -14.75
C GLU A 505 12.55 2.22 -15.72
N ARG A 506 13.47 2.82 -16.47
CA ARG A 506 13.19 3.82 -17.51
C ARG A 506 13.30 3.19 -18.89
N VAL A 507 12.38 3.55 -19.77
CA VAL A 507 12.41 3.09 -21.17
C VAL A 507 13.63 3.71 -21.89
N ILE A 508 14.43 2.86 -22.51
CA ILE A 508 15.58 3.26 -23.34
C ILE A 508 15.36 2.94 -24.81
N ALA A 509 14.50 1.96 -25.11
CA ALA A 509 14.20 1.54 -26.48
C ALA A 509 12.87 0.80 -26.60
N ILE A 510 12.43 0.57 -27.83
CA ILE A 510 11.24 -0.20 -28.22
C ILE A 510 11.72 -1.47 -28.92
N ALA A 511 11.17 -2.62 -28.55
CA ALA A 511 11.47 -3.89 -29.20
C ALA A 511 10.87 -3.95 -30.60
N VAL A 512 11.70 -4.24 -31.61
CA VAL A 512 11.26 -4.48 -32.96
C VAL A 512 12.05 -5.66 -33.54
N LYS A 513 11.44 -6.43 -34.40
CA LYS A 513 12.13 -7.51 -35.09
C LYS A 513 12.84 -6.93 -36.32
N GLY A 514 14.16 -7.06 -36.36
CA GLY A 514 14.99 -6.60 -37.47
C GLY A 514 15.46 -7.75 -38.35
N PHE A 515 16.00 -7.40 -39.54
CA PHE A 515 16.70 -8.34 -40.42
C PHE A 515 18.17 -7.93 -40.51
N GLY A 516 19.09 -8.89 -40.41
CA GLY A 516 20.50 -8.67 -40.67
C GLY A 516 20.76 -8.54 -42.18
N ASP A 517 22.00 -8.13 -42.53
CA ASP A 517 22.41 -7.88 -43.93
C ASP A 517 22.22 -9.10 -44.84
N ASN A 518 22.17 -10.30 -44.31
CA ASN A 518 21.98 -11.57 -45.04
C ASN A 518 20.52 -12.09 -44.97
N GLY A 519 19.54 -11.26 -44.58
CA GLY A 519 18.13 -11.67 -44.44
C GLY A 519 17.83 -12.51 -43.20
N THR A 520 18.81 -12.72 -42.31
CA THR A 520 18.59 -13.39 -41.03
C THR A 520 17.88 -12.46 -40.03
N GLU A 521 16.93 -13.01 -39.28
CA GLU A 521 16.26 -12.26 -38.24
C GLU A 521 17.25 -11.87 -37.14
N VAL A 522 17.24 -10.60 -36.70
CA VAL A 522 18.10 -10.06 -35.65
C VAL A 522 17.26 -9.36 -34.61
N ASN A 523 17.57 -9.62 -33.35
CA ASN A 523 16.91 -8.96 -32.20
C ASN A 523 17.37 -7.51 -32.11
N THR A 524 16.60 -6.58 -32.66
CA THR A 524 16.92 -5.16 -32.65
C THR A 524 15.87 -4.32 -31.95
N VAL A 525 16.31 -3.18 -31.44
CA VAL A 525 15.46 -2.21 -30.74
C VAL A 525 15.68 -0.80 -31.32
N VAL A 526 14.61 -0.02 -31.32
CA VAL A 526 14.60 1.40 -31.70
C VAL A 526 14.86 2.23 -30.44
N PRO A 527 15.86 3.13 -30.44
CA PRO A 527 16.10 3.98 -29.27
C PRO A 527 14.93 4.94 -29.03
N VAL A 528 14.64 5.19 -27.76
CA VAL A 528 13.52 6.07 -27.37
C VAL A 528 13.72 7.52 -27.83
N SER A 529 14.97 7.96 -28.06
CA SER A 529 15.30 9.27 -28.63
C SER A 529 14.60 9.53 -29.97
N ASP A 530 14.36 8.48 -30.76
CA ASP A 530 13.76 8.59 -32.09
C ASP A 530 12.26 8.96 -31.98
N ILE A 531 11.60 8.71 -30.85
CA ILE A 531 10.22 9.15 -30.61
C ILE A 531 10.13 10.68 -30.58
N PHE A 532 11.13 11.34 -30.02
CA PHE A 532 11.10 12.81 -29.80
C PHE A 532 11.51 13.61 -31.06
N SER A 533 12.10 12.97 -32.05
CA SER A 533 12.39 13.64 -33.32
C SER A 533 11.13 14.09 -34.07
N TYR A 534 9.94 13.62 -33.68
CA TYR A 534 8.64 13.96 -34.24
C TYR A 534 7.76 14.85 -33.36
N MET A 535 8.17 15.10 -32.13
CA MET A 535 7.41 15.95 -31.19
C MET A 535 7.86 17.41 -31.21
N ILE A 536 8.90 17.70 -31.99
CA ILE A 536 9.39 19.04 -32.30
C ILE A 536 8.91 19.42 -33.71
#